data_795a22125db6031257bf061dd55b15a0
#
_entry.id   795a22125db6031257bf061dd55b15a0
#
_cell.length_a   1.000
_cell.length_b   1.000
_cell.length_c   1.000
_cell.angle_alpha   90.00
_cell.angle_beta   90.00
_cell.angle_gamma   90.00
#
_symmetry.space_group_name_H-M   'P 1'
#
loop_
_entity.id
_entity.type
_entity.pdbx_description
1 polymer ?
#
loop_
_entity_poly.entity_id
_entity_poly.type
_entity_poly.pdbx_seq_one_letter_code
_entity_poly.pdbx_strand_id
1 'polypeptide(L)'
;DVNKRQVFVCSMADLFGKWVPTSWIAQVIDACLRAPQHRYLFLTKNPARYLELDHLALLPHGENFWYGSTVANRDAAAMYPMPWANINTFWSMEPLLEPVAMGEAEGLPQWVILGAETGSRRDKVIPRREWVDQIAAFCAENEIPVFYKGNLREYFPDLPASMFPW
;
A
#
# COMPACT_ATOMS: atom_id res chain seq x y z
N ASP A 1 -18.85 12.15 -9.70
CA ASP A 1 -18.73 11.67 -11.09
C ASP A 1 -18.96 10.16 -11.12
N VAL A 2 -20.05 9.72 -11.75
CA VAL A 2 -20.53 8.32 -11.76
C VAL A 2 -19.50 7.37 -12.44
N ASN A 3 -18.56 7.91 -13.19
CA ASN A 3 -17.56 7.16 -13.96
C ASN A 3 -16.19 7.09 -13.28
N LYS A 4 -15.95 7.84 -12.20
CA LYS A 4 -14.68 7.78 -11.47
C LYS A 4 -14.64 6.54 -10.58
N ARG A 5 -13.63 5.69 -10.76
CA ARG A 5 -13.45 4.46 -9.97
C ARG A 5 -12.05 4.42 -9.37
N GLN A 6 -11.94 3.71 -8.27
CA GLN A 6 -10.69 3.27 -7.70
C GLN A 6 -10.39 1.88 -8.25
N VAL A 7 -9.24 1.73 -8.89
CA VAL A 7 -8.81 0.49 -9.54
C VAL A 7 -7.57 -0.03 -8.83
N PHE A 8 -7.68 -1.18 -8.20
CA PHE A 8 -6.54 -1.90 -7.65
C PHE A 8 -5.93 -2.74 -8.78
N VAL A 9 -4.78 -2.29 -9.30
CA VAL A 9 -4.17 -2.87 -10.51
C VAL A 9 -3.45 -4.17 -10.16
N CYS A 10 -3.75 -5.24 -10.92
CA CYS A 10 -3.16 -6.56 -10.74
C CYS A 10 -3.31 -7.12 -9.31
N SER A 11 -4.49 -6.98 -8.70
CA SER A 11 -4.76 -7.38 -7.32
C SER A 11 -4.46 -8.85 -7.00
N MET A 12 -4.39 -9.73 -8.00
CA MET A 12 -4.09 -11.17 -7.87
C MET A 12 -2.65 -11.52 -8.25
N ALA A 13 -1.82 -10.55 -8.62
CA ALA A 13 -0.44 -10.76 -9.03
C ALA A 13 0.39 -9.51 -8.71
N ASP A 14 1.72 -9.68 -8.60
CA ASP A 14 2.64 -8.56 -8.40
C ASP A 14 3.19 -8.08 -9.75
N LEU A 15 2.62 -6.96 -10.25
CA LEU A 15 3.02 -6.34 -11.53
C LEU A 15 4.50 -5.90 -11.52
N PHE A 16 5.04 -5.56 -10.35
CA PHE A 16 6.41 -5.06 -10.20
C PHE A 16 7.39 -6.14 -9.70
N GLY A 17 6.96 -7.41 -9.74
CA GLY A 17 7.83 -8.54 -9.45
C GLY A 17 9.06 -8.57 -10.37
N LYS A 18 10.20 -9.06 -9.85
CA LYS A 18 11.48 -9.10 -10.60
C LYS A 18 11.40 -9.86 -11.93
N TRP A 19 10.48 -10.79 -12.03
CA TRP A 19 10.25 -11.62 -13.22
C TRP A 19 9.36 -10.95 -14.29
N VAL A 20 8.74 -9.81 -13.98
CA VAL A 20 7.84 -9.13 -14.91
C VAL A 20 8.64 -8.26 -15.87
N PRO A 21 8.53 -8.47 -17.18
CA PRO A 21 9.22 -7.63 -18.16
C PRO A 21 8.77 -6.16 -18.08
N THR A 22 9.72 -5.24 -18.20
CA THR A 22 9.43 -3.78 -18.19
C THR A 22 8.41 -3.39 -19.26
N SER A 23 8.45 -4.05 -20.43
CA SER A 23 7.48 -3.80 -21.51
C SER A 23 6.03 -4.12 -21.13
N TRP A 24 5.80 -5.11 -20.27
CA TRP A 24 4.45 -5.42 -19.78
C TRP A 24 3.98 -4.37 -18.78
N ILE A 25 4.86 -3.92 -17.89
CA ILE A 25 4.55 -2.84 -16.94
C ILE A 25 4.18 -1.58 -17.72
N ALA A 26 4.98 -1.21 -18.73
CA ALA A 26 4.72 -0.04 -19.57
C ALA A 26 3.38 -0.12 -20.29
N GLN A 27 2.96 -1.28 -20.80
CA GLN A 27 1.65 -1.47 -21.42
C GLN A 27 0.50 -1.26 -20.43
N VAL A 28 0.63 -1.76 -19.19
CA VAL A 28 -0.39 -1.57 -18.14
C VAL A 28 -0.49 -0.09 -17.76
N ILE A 29 0.65 0.58 -17.56
CA ILE A 29 0.71 2.00 -17.24
C ILE A 29 0.10 2.84 -18.37
N ASP A 30 0.43 2.53 -19.62
CA ASP A 30 -0.15 3.22 -20.78
C ASP A 30 -1.68 3.06 -20.85
N ALA A 31 -2.20 1.86 -20.53
CA ALA A 31 -3.65 1.65 -20.43
C ALA A 31 -4.28 2.51 -19.31
N CYS A 32 -3.61 2.67 -18.17
CA CYS A 32 -4.06 3.56 -17.09
C CYS A 32 -4.04 5.03 -17.51
N LEU A 33 -3.01 5.48 -18.22
CA LEU A 33 -2.88 6.85 -18.72
C LEU A 33 -3.98 7.20 -19.73
N ARG A 34 -4.49 6.23 -20.50
CA ARG A 34 -5.63 6.43 -21.42
C ARG A 34 -6.99 6.56 -20.74
N ALA A 35 -7.08 6.29 -19.42
CA ALA A 35 -8.30 6.42 -18.63
C ALA A 35 -8.05 7.29 -17.38
N PRO A 36 -7.67 8.57 -17.55
CA PRO A 36 -7.20 9.44 -16.46
C PRO A 36 -8.26 9.79 -15.41
N GLN A 37 -9.55 9.51 -15.71
CA GLN A 37 -10.65 9.72 -14.75
C GLN A 37 -10.63 8.77 -13.57
N HIS A 38 -9.88 7.65 -13.63
CA HIS A 38 -9.79 6.67 -12.56
C HIS A 38 -8.61 6.95 -11.63
N ARG A 39 -8.67 6.43 -10.40
CA ARG A 39 -7.53 6.37 -9.48
C ARG A 39 -6.97 4.97 -9.47
N TYR A 40 -5.67 4.84 -9.65
CA TYR A 40 -4.96 3.58 -9.76
C TYR A 40 -4.11 3.32 -8.53
N LEU A 41 -4.33 2.16 -7.91
CA LEU A 41 -3.54 1.67 -6.79
C LEU A 41 -2.68 0.50 -7.27
N PHE A 42 -1.39 0.66 -7.19
CA PHE A 42 -0.42 -0.38 -7.45
C PHE A 42 0.16 -0.87 -6.14
N LEU A 43 0.29 -2.18 -5.96
CA LEU A 43 0.89 -2.76 -4.77
C LEU A 43 1.96 -3.76 -5.17
N THR A 44 3.11 -3.72 -4.47
CA THR A 44 4.19 -4.66 -4.72
C THR A 44 4.90 -5.08 -3.43
N LYS A 45 5.55 -6.24 -3.48
CA LYS A 45 6.55 -6.68 -2.49
C LYS A 45 7.99 -6.32 -2.92
N ASN A 46 8.15 -5.67 -4.07
CA ASN A 46 9.43 -5.28 -4.66
C ASN A 46 9.45 -3.77 -5.02
N PRO A 47 9.38 -2.86 -4.03
CA PRO A 47 9.28 -1.41 -4.30
C PRO A 47 10.52 -0.82 -4.93
N ALA A 48 11.69 -1.45 -4.85
CA ALA A 48 12.87 -1.04 -5.59
C ALA A 48 12.60 -0.95 -7.11
N ARG A 49 11.61 -1.71 -7.62
CA ARG A 49 11.20 -1.65 -9.02
C ARG A 49 10.58 -0.30 -9.40
N TYR A 50 9.93 0.38 -8.46
CA TYR A 50 9.41 1.73 -8.71
C TYR A 50 10.56 2.70 -9.03
N LEU A 51 11.69 2.65 -8.29
CA LEU A 51 12.89 3.47 -8.56
C LEU A 51 13.43 3.22 -9.96
N GLU A 52 13.57 1.95 -10.33
CA GLU A 52 14.08 1.59 -11.66
C GLU A 52 13.20 2.17 -12.77
N LEU A 53 11.87 2.08 -12.62
CA LEU A 53 10.91 2.59 -13.60
C LEU A 53 10.85 4.12 -13.63
N ASP A 54 11.02 4.76 -12.48
CA ASP A 54 11.08 6.21 -12.37
C ASP A 54 12.31 6.77 -13.09
N HIS A 55 13.48 6.18 -12.87
CA HIS A 55 14.70 6.53 -13.61
C HIS A 55 14.59 6.35 -15.13
N LEU A 56 13.71 5.45 -15.57
CA LEU A 56 13.40 5.23 -16.99
C LEU A 56 12.28 6.15 -17.51
N ALA A 57 11.74 7.06 -16.67
CA ALA A 57 10.59 7.91 -16.96
C ALA A 57 9.34 7.11 -17.36
N LEU A 58 9.17 5.90 -16.82
CA LEU A 58 8.03 5.02 -17.06
C LEU A 58 7.01 5.04 -15.92
N LEU A 59 7.29 5.74 -14.81
CA LEU A 59 6.40 5.82 -13.65
C LEU A 59 5.64 7.15 -13.68
N PRO A 60 4.31 7.18 -13.88
CA PRO A 60 3.54 8.42 -13.86
C PRO A 60 3.48 9.08 -12.47
N HIS A 61 3.61 10.40 -12.40
CA HIS A 61 3.57 11.21 -11.18
C HIS A 61 2.26 12.02 -11.07
N GLY A 62 1.13 11.41 -11.38
CA GLY A 62 -0.19 12.07 -11.30
C GLY A 62 -0.89 11.84 -9.96
N GLU A 63 -1.77 12.76 -9.56
CA GLU A 63 -2.57 12.64 -8.33
C GLU A 63 -3.45 11.39 -8.27
N ASN A 64 -3.72 10.79 -9.42
CA ASN A 64 -4.52 9.59 -9.56
C ASN A 64 -3.70 8.28 -9.55
N PHE A 65 -2.36 8.34 -9.42
CA PHE A 65 -1.48 7.18 -9.33
C PHE A 65 -0.93 7.03 -7.91
N TRP A 66 -1.14 5.87 -7.32
CA TRP A 66 -0.74 5.54 -5.96
C TRP A 66 0.12 4.28 -5.95
N TYR A 67 1.29 4.37 -5.37
CA TYR A 67 2.29 3.30 -5.36
C TYR A 67 2.47 2.76 -3.95
N GLY A 68 2.07 1.51 -3.75
CA GLY A 68 2.06 0.88 -2.46
C GLY A 68 3.11 -0.22 -2.31
N SER A 69 3.52 -0.40 -1.08
CA SER A 69 4.40 -1.48 -0.66
C SER A 69 3.72 -2.35 0.37
N THR A 70 3.92 -3.67 0.28
CA THR A 70 3.47 -4.59 1.33
C THR A 70 4.46 -4.55 2.49
N VAL A 71 4.00 -4.16 3.67
CA VAL A 71 4.79 -4.09 4.90
C VAL A 71 4.19 -5.05 5.92
N ALA A 72 4.61 -6.33 5.88
CA ALA A 72 4.07 -7.38 6.72
C ALA A 72 4.83 -7.56 8.05
N ASN A 73 6.06 -7.04 8.14
CA ASN A 73 6.97 -7.21 9.26
C ASN A 73 7.94 -6.01 9.38
N ARG A 74 8.76 -6.01 10.44
CA ARG A 74 9.74 -4.96 10.72
C ARG A 74 10.77 -4.78 9.60
N ASP A 75 11.29 -5.87 9.05
CA ASP A 75 12.32 -5.82 8.01
C ASP A 75 11.78 -5.19 6.73
N ALA A 76 10.51 -5.43 6.42
CA ALA A 76 9.84 -4.78 5.31
C ALA A 76 9.76 -3.26 5.51
N ALA A 77 9.42 -2.77 6.70
CA ALA A 77 9.36 -1.34 6.98
C ALA A 77 10.72 -0.64 6.81
N ALA A 78 11.81 -1.30 7.23
CA ALA A 78 13.16 -0.77 7.09
C ALA A 78 13.67 -0.70 5.63
N MET A 79 13.10 -1.52 4.74
CA MET A 79 13.53 -1.59 3.33
C MET A 79 12.87 -0.56 2.41
N TYR A 80 11.98 0.28 2.93
CA TYR A 80 11.21 1.22 2.10
C TYR A 80 11.45 2.67 2.46
N PRO A 81 12.61 3.22 2.06
CA PRO A 81 12.73 4.65 2.02
C PRO A 81 11.81 5.16 0.92
N MET A 82 10.67 5.64 1.31
CA MET A 82 9.83 6.46 0.46
C MET A 82 9.43 7.68 1.28
N PRO A 83 9.68 8.88 0.83
CA PRO A 83 8.96 9.42 -0.32
C PRO A 83 9.89 10.07 -1.33
N TRP A 84 9.76 9.71 -2.58
CA TRP A 84 10.19 10.66 -3.59
C TRP A 84 9.21 11.82 -3.59
N ALA A 85 9.74 13.01 -3.61
CA ALA A 85 8.93 14.19 -3.84
C ALA A 85 8.09 13.97 -5.11
N ASN A 86 6.78 14.17 -4.99
CA ASN A 86 5.79 14.11 -6.06
C ASN A 86 5.20 12.73 -6.45
N ILE A 87 5.37 11.69 -5.65
CA ILE A 87 4.69 10.40 -5.85
C ILE A 87 3.76 10.11 -4.66
N ASN A 88 2.50 9.73 -4.94
CA ASN A 88 1.59 9.32 -3.89
C ASN A 88 1.90 7.88 -3.47
N THR A 89 2.12 7.67 -2.18
CA THR A 89 2.57 6.41 -1.63
C THR A 89 1.66 5.88 -0.54
N PHE A 90 1.58 4.55 -0.43
CA PHE A 90 0.87 3.91 0.67
C PHE A 90 1.57 2.62 1.14
N TRP A 91 1.37 2.27 2.41
CA TRP A 91 1.75 0.97 2.92
C TRP A 91 0.53 0.09 3.12
N SER A 92 0.60 -1.14 2.62
CA SER A 92 -0.37 -2.19 2.89
C SER A 92 0.22 -3.15 3.91
N MET A 93 -0.23 -3.04 5.14
CA MET A 93 0.12 -3.94 6.24
C MET A 93 -0.94 -5.05 6.31
N GLU A 94 -0.97 -5.86 5.27
CA GLU A 94 -1.89 -7.00 5.13
C GLU A 94 -1.16 -8.18 4.46
N PRO A 95 -0.95 -9.27 5.22
CA PRO A 95 -1.29 -9.43 6.65
C PRO A 95 -0.32 -8.70 7.58
N LEU A 96 -0.81 -8.15 8.68
CA LEU A 96 0.00 -7.67 9.78
C LEU A 96 0.42 -8.87 10.64
N LEU A 97 1.69 -9.30 10.50
CA LEU A 97 2.17 -10.55 11.10
C LEU A 97 2.92 -10.35 12.42
N GLU A 98 3.42 -9.14 12.65
CA GLU A 98 4.17 -8.76 13.84
C GLU A 98 4.10 -7.24 14.08
N PRO A 99 4.59 -6.71 15.22
CA PRO A 99 4.63 -5.27 15.44
C PRO A 99 5.57 -4.59 14.42
N VAL A 100 5.12 -3.48 13.85
CA VAL A 100 5.87 -2.65 12.92
C VAL A 100 6.14 -1.28 13.55
N ALA A 101 7.41 -0.95 13.74
CA ALA A 101 7.85 0.35 14.26
C ALA A 101 7.96 1.36 13.11
N MET A 102 6.89 2.07 12.80
CA MET A 102 6.85 3.03 11.69
C MET A 102 7.86 4.17 11.83
N GLY A 103 8.18 4.58 13.07
CA GLY A 103 9.14 5.65 13.34
C GLY A 103 10.60 5.32 13.04
N GLU A 104 10.92 4.06 12.76
CA GLU A 104 12.26 3.62 12.36
C GLU A 104 12.47 3.68 10.83
N ALA A 105 11.43 3.98 10.06
CA ALA A 105 11.52 4.08 8.61
C ALA A 105 12.15 5.40 8.17
N GLU A 106 12.95 5.38 7.10
CA GLU A 106 13.57 6.59 6.52
C GLU A 106 12.56 7.54 5.86
N GLY A 107 11.33 7.09 5.63
CA GLY A 107 10.24 7.88 5.07
C GLY A 107 8.89 7.31 5.44
N LEU A 108 7.87 8.16 5.47
CA LEU A 108 6.52 7.78 5.83
C LEU A 108 5.60 7.76 4.60
N PRO A 109 4.66 6.80 4.54
CA PRO A 109 3.66 6.78 3.48
C PRO A 109 2.64 7.88 3.70
N GLN A 110 1.93 8.27 2.63
CA GLN A 110 0.82 9.22 2.71
C GLN A 110 -0.51 8.53 3.07
N TRP A 111 -0.53 7.21 3.14
CA TRP A 111 -1.70 6.41 3.49
C TRP A 111 -1.28 5.03 4.00
N VAL A 112 -2.03 4.50 4.97
CA VAL A 112 -1.81 3.16 5.52
C VAL A 112 -3.08 2.33 5.40
N ILE A 113 -2.93 1.09 4.94
CA ILE A 113 -3.99 0.07 4.91
C ILE A 113 -3.62 -1.02 5.91
N LEU A 114 -4.50 -1.30 6.86
CA LEU A 114 -4.33 -2.37 7.84
C LEU A 114 -5.31 -3.51 7.58
N GLY A 115 -4.80 -4.74 7.61
CA GLY A 115 -5.61 -5.93 7.42
C GLY A 115 -5.04 -7.16 8.13
N ALA A 116 -5.92 -8.11 8.44
CA ALA A 116 -5.57 -9.41 8.98
C ALA A 116 -5.26 -10.41 7.87
N GLU A 117 -4.61 -11.52 8.21
CA GLU A 117 -4.38 -12.62 7.28
C GLU A 117 -5.71 -13.26 6.84
N THR A 118 -5.88 -13.42 5.53
CA THR A 118 -7.06 -14.07 4.93
C THR A 118 -6.75 -15.51 4.54
N GLY A 119 -7.79 -16.28 4.23
CA GLY A 119 -7.68 -17.67 3.80
C GLY A 119 -7.94 -18.68 4.91
N SER A 120 -7.78 -19.98 4.57
CA SER A 120 -8.14 -21.12 5.42
C SER A 120 -6.94 -21.77 6.15
N ARG A 121 -5.77 -21.16 6.14
CA ARG A 121 -4.58 -21.69 6.84
C ARG A 121 -4.86 -21.81 8.33
N ARG A 122 -4.58 -22.96 8.95
CA ARG A 122 -4.83 -23.23 10.38
C ARG A 122 -4.03 -22.30 11.30
N ASP A 123 -2.78 -22.00 10.92
CA ASP A 123 -1.82 -21.25 11.75
C ASP A 123 -1.70 -19.81 11.29
N LYS A 124 -2.82 -19.21 10.83
CA LYS A 124 -2.80 -17.81 10.42
C LYS A 124 -2.60 -16.90 11.63
N VAL A 125 -1.82 -15.85 11.42
CA VAL A 125 -1.58 -14.84 12.44
C VAL A 125 -2.78 -13.92 12.55
N ILE A 126 -3.35 -13.85 13.76
CA ILE A 126 -4.34 -12.82 14.11
C ILE A 126 -3.53 -11.65 14.68
N PRO A 127 -3.61 -10.44 14.11
CA PRO A 127 -2.93 -9.27 14.65
C PRO A 127 -3.32 -9.04 16.11
N ARG A 128 -2.35 -8.64 16.94
CA ARG A 128 -2.69 -8.20 18.30
C ARG A 128 -3.27 -6.79 18.27
N ARG A 129 -4.20 -6.50 19.13
CA ARG A 129 -4.83 -5.18 19.24
C ARG A 129 -3.79 -4.09 19.48
N GLU A 130 -2.79 -4.34 20.32
CA GLU A 130 -1.72 -3.40 20.64
C GLU A 130 -0.92 -2.98 19.40
N TRP A 131 -0.71 -3.90 18.44
CA TRP A 131 0.02 -3.58 17.19
C TRP A 131 -0.78 -2.61 16.32
N VAL A 132 -2.09 -2.85 16.24
CA VAL A 132 -3.00 -2.00 15.47
C VAL A 132 -3.08 -0.61 16.10
N ASP A 133 -3.24 -0.55 17.42
CA ASP A 133 -3.34 0.71 18.17
C ASP A 133 -2.05 1.54 18.10
N GLN A 134 -0.87 0.90 18.16
CA GLN A 134 0.43 1.58 18.00
C GLN A 134 0.58 2.22 16.62
N ILE A 135 0.23 1.48 15.55
CA ILE A 135 0.27 2.01 14.18
C ILE A 135 -0.74 3.15 14.02
N ALA A 136 -1.97 2.97 14.54
CA ALA A 136 -3.02 3.98 14.45
C ALA A 136 -2.63 5.27 15.19
N ALA A 137 -2.05 5.16 16.39
CA ALA A 137 -1.57 6.31 17.16
C ALA A 137 -0.45 7.05 16.41
N PHE A 138 0.54 6.32 15.91
CA PHE A 138 1.62 6.92 15.12
C PHE A 138 1.09 7.63 13.86
N CYS A 139 0.15 7.01 13.15
CA CYS A 139 -0.47 7.61 11.98
C CYS A 139 -1.25 8.89 12.34
N ALA A 140 -1.97 8.89 13.48
CA ALA A 140 -2.69 10.08 13.95
C ALA A 140 -1.75 11.24 14.29
N GLU A 141 -0.61 10.97 14.96
CA GLU A 141 0.42 11.96 15.28
C GLU A 141 1.09 12.57 14.05
N ASN A 142 1.14 11.82 12.94
CA ASN A 142 1.77 12.24 11.69
C ASN A 142 0.76 12.59 10.58
N GLU A 143 -0.53 12.74 10.91
CA GLU A 143 -1.61 13.10 9.99
C GLU A 143 -1.76 12.12 8.80
N ILE A 144 -1.40 10.85 9.00
CA ILE A 144 -1.50 9.80 7.98
C ILE A 144 -2.88 9.12 8.09
N PRO A 145 -3.73 9.18 7.05
CA PRO A 145 -5.00 8.47 7.03
C PRO A 145 -4.80 6.95 7.10
N VAL A 146 -5.70 6.27 7.83
CA VAL A 146 -5.66 4.81 7.97
C VAL A 146 -6.94 4.19 7.44
N PHE A 147 -6.80 3.16 6.62
CA PHE A 147 -7.90 2.32 6.16
C PHE A 147 -7.84 0.95 6.85
N TYR A 148 -8.88 0.63 7.62
CA TYR A 148 -9.03 -0.65 8.28
C TYR A 148 -9.88 -1.58 7.42
N LYS A 149 -9.30 -2.68 6.93
CA LYS A 149 -10.02 -3.66 6.10
C LYS A 149 -11.07 -4.42 6.88
N GLY A 150 -12.10 -4.92 6.17
CA GLY A 150 -13.18 -5.67 6.76
C GLY A 150 -12.72 -6.88 7.57
N ASN A 151 -11.73 -7.64 7.07
CA ASN A 151 -11.16 -8.79 7.76
C ASN A 151 -10.46 -8.45 9.10
N LEU A 152 -9.95 -7.22 9.27
CA LEU A 152 -9.42 -6.75 10.55
C LEU A 152 -10.56 -6.35 11.51
N ARG A 153 -11.64 -5.75 10.97
CA ARG A 153 -12.81 -5.36 11.75
C ARG A 153 -13.60 -6.57 12.32
N GLU A 154 -13.46 -7.74 11.71
CA GLU A 154 -14.02 -8.98 12.25
C GLU A 154 -13.43 -9.31 13.63
N TYR A 155 -12.15 -8.96 13.86
CA TYR A 155 -11.48 -9.14 15.15
C TYR A 155 -11.65 -7.92 16.07
N PHE A 156 -11.73 -6.72 15.51
CA PHE A 156 -11.79 -5.45 16.24
C PHE A 156 -12.90 -4.56 15.68
N PRO A 157 -14.17 -4.82 16.02
CA PRO A 157 -15.33 -4.11 15.48
C PRO A 157 -15.40 -2.63 15.93
N ASP A 158 -14.70 -2.27 16.98
CA ASP A 158 -14.62 -0.92 17.57
C ASP A 158 -13.55 -0.01 16.92
N LEU A 159 -12.86 -0.47 15.89
CA LEU A 159 -11.89 0.36 15.16
C LEU A 159 -12.57 1.62 14.57
N PRO A 160 -11.85 2.76 14.54
CA PRO A 160 -12.35 4.01 13.96
C PRO A 160 -12.81 3.86 12.51
N ALA A 161 -13.58 4.81 12.01
CA ALA A 161 -13.92 4.85 10.59
C ALA A 161 -12.65 4.87 9.72
N SER A 162 -12.67 4.13 8.61
CA SER A 162 -11.56 4.14 7.65
C SER A 162 -11.47 5.48 6.94
N MET A 163 -10.25 5.98 6.74
CA MET A 163 -9.97 7.22 6.05
C MET A 163 -9.23 6.97 4.75
N PHE A 164 -9.50 7.82 3.78
CA PHE A 164 -8.80 7.88 2.50
C PHE A 164 -8.01 9.18 2.40
N PRO A 165 -6.89 9.22 1.68
CA PRO A 165 -6.06 10.43 1.55
C PRO A 165 -6.58 11.43 0.51
N TRP A 166 -7.79 11.26 -0.02
CA TRP A 166 -8.41 12.11 -1.04
C TRP A 166 -9.86 12.47 -0.72
#